data_07b044d0e009b29304a959808dfb9651
#
_entry.id   07b044d0e009b29304a959808dfb9651
#
_cell.length_a   1.000
_cell.length_b   1.000
_cell.length_c   1.000
_cell.angle_alpha   90.00
_cell.angle_beta   90.00
_cell.angle_gamma   90.00
#
_symmetry.space_group_name_H-M   'P 1'
#
loop_
_entity.id
_entity.type
_entity.pdbx_description
1 polymer ?
#
loop_
_entity_poly.entity_id
_entity_poly.type
_entity_poly.pdbx_seq_one_letter_code
_entity_poly.pdbx_strand_id
1 'polypeptide(L)'
;MTEPKIQPLDINNLDADAAAILQPMIDAGRPWNIFLTLAKHPDLAKRWLVFSNHVLFKSTLPPRERELAILRIGWLCKSEYEWAQHKIIGSDAGLEAEEIEKIKDGPQGEWNQLDSLVLKATDELHAEKQISEETWTSLLEFWTEQQLMDLVFAVGQYTLVSMALKTFGVPLDDFLTCLLYTSP
;
A
#
# COMPACT_ATOMS: atom_id res chain seq x y z
N MET A 1 22.69 3.89 3.37
CA MET A 1 21.48 4.22 2.57
C MET A 1 21.91 5.17 1.46
N THR A 2 21.50 4.93 0.23
CA THR A 2 21.77 5.85 -0.89
C THR A 2 20.90 7.10 -0.70
N GLU A 3 21.43 8.29 -1.04
CA GLU A 3 20.63 9.51 -0.97
C GLU A 3 19.38 9.43 -1.86
N PRO A 4 18.24 9.97 -1.42
CA PRO A 4 17.04 10.05 -2.23
C PRO A 4 17.30 10.75 -3.57
N LYS A 5 16.81 10.20 -4.68
CA LYS A 5 16.86 10.88 -5.98
C LYS A 5 15.94 12.10 -6.02
N ILE A 6 14.84 12.03 -5.25
CA ILE A 6 13.92 13.15 -5.04
C ILE A 6 13.79 13.34 -3.53
N GLN A 7 14.37 14.41 -3.01
CA GLN A 7 14.25 14.78 -1.59
C GLN A 7 12.80 15.16 -1.28
N PRO A 8 12.20 14.68 -0.18
CA PRO A 8 10.93 15.20 0.31
C PRO A 8 10.99 16.73 0.50
N LEU A 9 9.85 17.41 0.36
CA LEU A 9 9.76 18.83 0.69
C LEU A 9 9.99 19.03 2.19
N ASP A 10 10.60 20.17 2.55
CA ASP A 10 10.65 20.63 3.94
C ASP A 10 9.27 21.16 4.35
N ILE A 11 8.63 20.49 5.30
CA ILE A 11 7.30 20.86 5.81
C ILE A 11 7.23 22.30 6.35
N ASN A 12 8.37 22.85 6.79
CA ASN A 12 8.45 24.21 7.32
C ASN A 12 8.62 25.27 6.23
N ASN A 13 8.82 24.87 4.97
CA ASN A 13 9.07 25.77 3.86
C ASN A 13 8.35 25.31 2.58
N LEU A 14 7.02 25.21 2.66
CA LEU A 14 6.17 24.82 1.54
C LEU A 14 5.75 26.03 0.73
N ASP A 15 5.74 25.92 -0.60
CA ASP A 15 5.04 26.88 -1.45
C ASP A 15 3.51 26.74 -1.32
N ALA A 16 2.76 27.67 -1.88
CA ALA A 16 1.31 27.71 -1.74
C ALA A 16 0.61 26.47 -2.35
N ASP A 17 1.12 25.93 -3.46
CA ASP A 17 0.53 24.78 -4.14
C ASP A 17 0.79 23.49 -3.37
N ALA A 18 2.01 23.29 -2.89
CA ALA A 18 2.36 22.15 -2.04
C ALA A 18 1.63 22.23 -0.70
N ALA A 19 1.54 23.40 -0.07
CA ALA A 19 0.81 23.60 1.18
C ALA A 19 -0.67 23.22 1.03
N ALA A 20 -1.34 23.66 -0.05
CA ALA A 20 -2.73 23.35 -0.31
C ALA A 20 -2.99 21.84 -0.45
N ILE A 21 -2.02 21.08 -0.98
CA ILE A 21 -2.14 19.62 -1.13
C ILE A 21 -1.87 18.93 0.21
N LEU A 22 -0.86 19.37 0.93
CA LEU A 22 -0.35 18.71 2.13
C LEU A 22 -1.15 19.04 3.39
N GLN A 23 -1.89 20.16 3.40
CA GLN A 23 -2.62 20.61 4.59
C GLN A 23 -3.51 19.52 5.22
N PRO A 24 -4.33 18.75 4.47
CA PRO A 24 -5.12 17.68 5.05
C PRO A 24 -4.28 16.58 5.73
N MET A 25 -3.08 16.29 5.22
CA MET A 25 -2.16 15.32 5.80
C MET A 25 -1.48 15.86 7.04
N ILE A 26 -1.14 17.13 7.02
CA ILE A 26 -0.55 17.85 8.17
C ILE A 26 -1.56 17.90 9.32
N ASP A 27 -2.80 18.29 9.04
CA ASP A 27 -3.88 18.36 10.03
C ASP A 27 -4.21 16.98 10.63
N ALA A 28 -4.06 15.92 9.83
CA ALA A 28 -4.22 14.54 10.29
C ALA A 28 -2.98 13.99 11.03
N GLY A 29 -1.90 14.76 11.19
CA GLY A 29 -0.64 14.29 11.78
C GLY A 29 0.11 13.26 10.94
N ARG A 30 -0.12 13.24 9.62
CA ARG A 30 0.43 12.27 8.67
C ARG A 30 1.18 12.94 7.51
N PRO A 31 2.09 13.88 7.75
CA PRO A 31 2.89 14.51 6.70
C PRO A 31 4.02 13.58 6.24
N TRP A 32 3.64 12.39 5.78
CA TRP A 32 4.58 11.32 5.45
C TRP A 32 5.44 11.66 4.23
N ASN A 33 6.64 11.15 4.21
CA ASN A 33 7.64 11.43 3.18
C ASN A 33 7.16 11.14 1.75
N ILE A 34 6.28 10.15 1.55
CA ILE A 34 5.66 9.91 0.26
C ILE A 34 4.86 11.13 -0.23
N PHE A 35 4.06 11.76 0.65
CA PHE A 35 3.25 12.93 0.28
C PHE A 35 4.13 14.15 0.05
N LEU A 36 5.14 14.36 0.91
CA LEU A 36 6.14 15.44 0.76
C LEU A 36 6.93 15.30 -0.54
N THR A 37 7.22 14.07 -0.97
CA THR A 37 7.90 13.81 -2.25
C THR A 37 6.99 14.06 -3.45
N LEU A 38 5.75 13.56 -3.42
CA LEU A 38 4.80 13.72 -4.53
C LEU A 38 4.31 15.15 -4.69
N ALA A 39 4.25 15.94 -3.61
CA ALA A 39 3.86 17.35 -3.66
C ALA A 39 4.82 18.23 -4.45
N LYS A 40 6.02 17.75 -4.79
CA LYS A 40 6.91 18.42 -5.78
C LYS A 40 6.32 18.47 -7.20
N HIS A 41 5.31 17.65 -7.47
CA HIS A 41 4.52 17.72 -8.70
C HIS A 41 3.03 17.88 -8.34
N PRO A 42 2.59 19.11 -8.04
CA PRO A 42 1.26 19.38 -7.47
C PRO A 42 0.11 18.81 -8.29
N ASP A 43 0.15 18.95 -9.60
CA ASP A 43 -0.90 18.46 -10.49
C ASP A 43 -1.01 16.93 -10.50
N LEU A 44 0.11 16.23 -10.46
CA LEU A 44 0.15 14.77 -10.32
C LEU A 44 -0.39 14.35 -8.95
N ALA A 45 0.12 14.96 -7.89
CA ALA A 45 -0.27 14.65 -6.51
C ALA A 45 -1.78 14.81 -6.30
N LYS A 46 -2.39 15.90 -6.76
CA LYS A 46 -3.84 16.15 -6.67
C LYS A 46 -4.65 15.02 -7.30
N ARG A 47 -4.31 14.59 -8.52
CA ARG A 47 -5.03 13.54 -9.24
C ARG A 47 -4.82 12.15 -8.63
N TRP A 48 -3.58 11.86 -8.26
CA TRP A 48 -3.25 10.60 -7.63
C TRP A 48 -3.94 10.44 -6.26
N LEU A 49 -3.98 11.49 -5.44
CA LEU A 49 -4.63 11.46 -4.13
C LEU A 49 -6.12 11.14 -4.22
N VAL A 50 -6.83 11.58 -5.26
CA VAL A 50 -8.25 11.22 -5.46
C VAL A 50 -8.40 9.71 -5.61
N PHE A 51 -7.56 9.09 -6.43
CA PHE A 51 -7.58 7.65 -6.65
C PHE A 51 -7.07 6.87 -5.43
N SER A 52 -5.96 7.30 -4.85
CA SER A 52 -5.41 6.69 -3.63
C SER A 52 -6.39 6.69 -2.47
N ASN A 53 -7.11 7.81 -2.26
CA ASN A 53 -8.16 7.90 -1.25
C ASN A 53 -9.33 6.95 -1.54
N HIS A 54 -9.69 6.72 -2.80
CA HIS A 54 -10.71 5.72 -3.13
C HIS A 54 -10.23 4.33 -2.71
N VAL A 55 -9.05 3.93 -3.16
CA VAL A 55 -8.50 2.58 -2.87
C VAL A 55 -8.41 2.30 -1.37
N LEU A 56 -7.94 3.28 -0.60
CA LEU A 56 -7.67 3.05 0.83
C LEU A 56 -8.89 3.23 1.73
N PHE A 57 -9.77 4.21 1.43
CA PHE A 57 -10.83 4.61 2.35
C PHE A 57 -12.25 4.47 1.80
N LYS A 58 -12.42 4.22 0.49
CA LYS A 58 -13.74 4.12 -0.16
C LYS A 58 -13.92 2.82 -0.93
N SER A 59 -12.93 1.95 -0.91
CA SER A 59 -13.00 0.60 -1.47
C SER A 59 -14.13 -0.20 -0.83
N THR A 60 -14.76 -1.06 -1.61
CA THR A 60 -15.78 -2.01 -1.13
C THR A 60 -15.19 -3.28 -0.54
N LEU A 61 -13.86 -3.47 -0.66
CA LEU A 61 -13.17 -4.57 0.02
C LEU A 61 -13.24 -4.38 1.54
N PRO A 62 -13.44 -5.46 2.29
CA PRO A 62 -13.25 -5.41 3.72
C PRO A 62 -11.83 -4.94 4.05
N PRO A 63 -11.64 -4.07 5.05
CA PRO A 63 -10.33 -3.47 5.34
C PRO A 63 -9.20 -4.47 5.56
N ARG A 64 -9.48 -5.59 6.24
CA ARG A 64 -8.49 -6.62 6.54
C ARG A 64 -7.96 -7.29 5.26
N GLU A 65 -8.85 -7.74 4.38
CA GLU A 65 -8.47 -8.41 3.14
C GLU A 65 -7.82 -7.44 2.14
N ARG A 66 -8.22 -6.17 2.16
CA ARG A 66 -7.52 -5.13 1.40
C ARG A 66 -6.07 -4.99 1.86
N GLU A 67 -5.82 -4.91 3.17
CA GLU A 67 -4.45 -4.81 3.71
C GLU A 67 -3.65 -6.09 3.49
N LEU A 68 -4.29 -7.25 3.51
CA LEU A 68 -3.66 -8.53 3.15
C LEU A 68 -3.07 -8.48 1.72
N ALA A 69 -3.86 -7.99 0.76
CA ALA A 69 -3.41 -7.81 -0.62
C ALA A 69 -2.31 -6.73 -0.75
N ILE A 70 -2.46 -5.60 -0.06
CA ILE A 70 -1.50 -4.49 -0.09
C ILE A 70 -0.15 -4.92 0.48
N LEU A 71 -0.14 -5.57 1.63
CA LEU A 71 1.08 -6.11 2.23
C LEU A 71 1.73 -7.15 1.31
N ARG A 72 0.94 -8.05 0.70
CA ARG A 72 1.49 -9.04 -0.22
C ARG A 72 2.16 -8.40 -1.42
N ILE A 73 1.51 -7.44 -2.09
CA ILE A 73 2.14 -6.77 -3.24
C ILE A 73 3.35 -5.92 -2.83
N GLY A 74 3.31 -5.27 -1.68
CA GLY A 74 4.45 -4.55 -1.12
C GLY A 74 5.66 -5.46 -0.90
N TRP A 75 5.45 -6.67 -0.38
CA TRP A 75 6.47 -7.69 -0.23
C TRP A 75 7.04 -8.16 -1.57
N LEU A 76 6.17 -8.52 -2.53
CA LEU A 76 6.57 -8.95 -3.87
C LEU A 76 7.37 -7.88 -4.62
N CYS A 77 6.99 -6.61 -4.47
CA CYS A 77 7.71 -5.47 -5.02
C CYS A 77 9.00 -5.12 -4.25
N LYS A 78 9.26 -5.76 -3.11
CA LYS A 78 10.40 -5.46 -2.22
C LYS A 78 10.42 -3.98 -1.84
N SER A 79 9.29 -3.44 -1.42
CA SER A 79 9.10 -2.04 -1.02
C SER A 79 9.09 -1.94 0.51
N GLU A 80 10.24 -1.65 1.10
CA GLU A 80 10.39 -1.55 2.56
C GLU A 80 9.48 -0.49 3.15
N TYR A 81 9.37 0.66 2.49
CA TYR A 81 8.51 1.76 2.95
C TYR A 81 7.04 1.34 3.03
N GLU A 82 6.54 0.73 1.96
CA GLU A 82 5.15 0.28 1.87
C GLU A 82 4.86 -0.82 2.89
N TRP A 83 5.76 -1.79 2.99
CA TRP A 83 5.68 -2.84 4.00
C TRP A 83 5.60 -2.27 5.41
N ALA A 84 6.51 -1.35 5.76
CA ALA A 84 6.57 -0.77 7.09
C ALA A 84 5.31 0.04 7.44
N GLN A 85 4.79 0.85 6.50
CA GLN A 85 3.55 1.61 6.69
C GLN A 85 2.33 0.70 6.85
N HIS A 86 2.19 -0.28 5.95
CA HIS A 86 1.02 -1.13 5.91
C HIS A 86 1.01 -2.22 6.99
N LYS A 87 2.13 -2.53 7.65
CA LYS A 87 2.12 -3.33 8.88
C LYS A 87 1.28 -2.67 9.97
N ILE A 88 1.38 -1.35 10.12
CA ILE A 88 0.60 -0.60 11.12
C ILE A 88 -0.87 -0.57 10.69
N ILE A 89 -1.14 -0.19 9.44
CA ILE A 89 -2.51 -0.07 8.92
C ILE A 89 -3.21 -1.44 8.90
N GLY A 90 -2.49 -2.50 8.54
CA GLY A 90 -2.99 -3.87 8.53
C GLY A 90 -3.31 -4.37 9.93
N SER A 91 -2.48 -4.06 10.93
CA SER A 91 -2.76 -4.37 12.32
C SER A 91 -4.01 -3.63 12.81
N ASP A 92 -4.15 -2.35 12.49
CA ASP A 92 -5.36 -1.56 12.79
C ASP A 92 -6.61 -2.11 12.08
N ALA A 93 -6.42 -2.74 10.92
CA ALA A 93 -7.49 -3.40 10.16
C ALA A 93 -7.83 -4.82 10.64
N GLY A 94 -7.10 -5.35 11.62
CA GLY A 94 -7.35 -6.64 12.25
C GLY A 94 -6.48 -7.80 11.77
N LEU A 95 -5.36 -7.53 11.10
CA LEU A 95 -4.33 -8.55 10.84
C LEU A 95 -3.48 -8.74 12.09
N GLU A 96 -3.33 -9.98 12.52
CA GLU A 96 -2.45 -10.33 13.63
C GLU A 96 -0.97 -10.30 13.20
N ALA A 97 -0.06 -10.11 14.15
CA ALA A 97 1.37 -9.99 13.86
C ALA A 97 1.93 -11.24 13.14
N GLU A 98 1.47 -12.42 13.55
CA GLU A 98 1.84 -13.70 12.93
C GLU A 98 1.29 -13.81 11.49
N GLU A 99 0.09 -13.30 11.23
CA GLU A 99 -0.48 -13.26 9.89
C GLU A 99 0.35 -12.34 8.97
N ILE A 100 0.71 -11.15 9.47
CA ILE A 100 1.53 -10.20 8.71
C ILE A 100 2.87 -10.83 8.32
N GLU A 101 3.55 -11.51 9.24
CA GLU A 101 4.81 -12.20 8.90
C GLU A 101 4.58 -13.35 7.91
N LYS A 102 3.49 -14.11 8.06
CA LYS A 102 3.11 -15.23 7.19
C LYS A 102 2.74 -14.79 5.76
N ILE A 103 2.32 -13.54 5.55
CA ILE A 103 2.08 -12.99 4.20
C ILE A 103 3.29 -13.16 3.28
N LYS A 104 4.50 -13.15 3.83
CA LYS A 104 5.74 -13.33 3.08
C LYS A 104 5.81 -14.69 2.36
N ASP A 105 5.22 -15.72 2.97
CA ASP A 105 5.19 -17.08 2.43
C ASP A 105 4.14 -17.23 1.30
N GLY A 106 3.23 -16.27 1.18
CA GLY A 106 2.19 -16.23 0.16
C GLY A 106 1.04 -17.19 0.41
N PRO A 107 0.34 -17.62 -0.66
CA PRO A 107 -0.88 -18.43 -0.54
C PRO A 107 -0.63 -19.86 -0.04
N GLN A 108 0.63 -20.30 0.07
CA GLN A 108 1.00 -21.65 0.53
C GLN A 108 0.98 -21.80 2.05
N GLY A 109 0.82 -20.69 2.79
CA GLY A 109 0.70 -20.72 4.25
C GLY A 109 -0.63 -21.33 4.73
N GLU A 110 -0.73 -21.52 6.05
CA GLU A 110 -1.99 -21.97 6.67
C GLU A 110 -3.00 -20.81 6.75
N TRP A 111 -3.75 -20.59 5.68
CA TRP A 111 -4.77 -19.56 5.55
C TRP A 111 -6.18 -20.17 5.48
N ASN A 112 -7.19 -19.39 5.84
CA ASN A 112 -8.55 -19.71 5.43
C ASN A 112 -8.67 -19.60 3.89
N GLN A 113 -9.75 -20.12 3.33
CA GLN A 113 -9.93 -20.18 1.89
C GLN A 113 -9.90 -18.80 1.23
N LEU A 114 -10.57 -17.81 1.81
CA LEU A 114 -10.62 -16.45 1.25
C LEU A 114 -9.24 -15.79 1.27
N ASP A 115 -8.54 -15.83 2.38
CA ASP A 115 -7.20 -15.23 2.51
C ASP A 115 -6.20 -15.86 1.52
N SER A 116 -6.24 -17.20 1.39
CA SER A 116 -5.41 -17.90 0.39
C SER A 116 -5.72 -17.45 -1.04
N LEU A 117 -7.00 -17.25 -1.37
CA LEU A 117 -7.42 -16.76 -2.70
C LEU A 117 -6.99 -15.31 -2.95
N VAL A 118 -7.08 -14.43 -1.94
CA VAL A 118 -6.63 -13.04 -2.04
C VAL A 118 -5.12 -12.98 -2.29
N LEU A 119 -4.34 -13.77 -1.56
CA LEU A 119 -2.89 -13.85 -1.76
C LEU A 119 -2.55 -14.43 -3.15
N LYS A 120 -3.26 -15.49 -3.58
CA LYS A 120 -3.08 -16.10 -4.91
C LYS A 120 -3.39 -15.09 -6.02
N ALA A 121 -4.51 -14.38 -5.92
CA ALA A 121 -4.88 -13.35 -6.89
C ALA A 121 -3.83 -12.22 -6.96
N THR A 122 -3.28 -11.83 -5.81
CA THR A 122 -2.21 -10.81 -5.74
C THR A 122 -0.94 -11.31 -6.43
N ASP A 123 -0.55 -12.56 -6.20
CA ASP A 123 0.61 -13.18 -6.85
C ASP A 123 0.41 -13.28 -8.37
N GLU A 124 -0.76 -13.71 -8.84
CA GLU A 124 -1.12 -13.77 -10.25
C GLU A 124 -1.10 -12.37 -10.91
N LEU A 125 -1.68 -11.36 -10.27
CA LEU A 125 -1.63 -9.97 -10.75
C LEU A 125 -0.19 -9.45 -10.83
N HIS A 126 0.66 -9.81 -9.87
CA HIS A 126 2.06 -9.40 -9.89
C HIS A 126 2.84 -10.09 -11.00
N ALA A 127 2.70 -11.41 -11.17
CA ALA A 127 3.46 -12.19 -12.12
C ALA A 127 2.90 -12.07 -13.55
N GLU A 128 1.59 -12.33 -13.72
CA GLU A 128 0.92 -12.51 -15.01
C GLU A 128 0.15 -11.27 -15.48
N LYS A 129 -0.04 -10.27 -14.61
CA LYS A 129 -0.85 -9.06 -14.87
C LYS A 129 -2.35 -9.33 -15.03
N GLN A 130 -2.79 -10.50 -14.64
CA GLN A 130 -4.21 -10.91 -14.66
C GLN A 130 -4.47 -11.96 -13.58
N ILE A 131 -5.72 -12.06 -13.14
CA ILE A 131 -6.22 -13.15 -12.30
C ILE A 131 -6.66 -14.29 -13.21
N SER A 132 -6.31 -15.53 -12.88
CA SER A 132 -6.75 -16.71 -13.63
C SER A 132 -8.26 -16.90 -13.48
N GLU A 133 -8.89 -17.55 -14.47
CA GLU A 133 -10.32 -17.87 -14.46
C GLU A 133 -10.72 -18.69 -13.23
N GLU A 134 -9.86 -19.63 -12.83
CA GLU A 134 -10.06 -20.45 -11.63
C GLU A 134 -10.12 -19.60 -10.36
N THR A 135 -9.12 -18.71 -10.16
CA THR A 135 -9.04 -17.84 -8.98
C THR A 135 -10.18 -16.83 -8.98
N TRP A 136 -10.50 -16.25 -10.14
CA TRP A 136 -11.62 -15.31 -10.32
C TRP A 136 -12.95 -15.95 -9.92
N THR A 137 -13.26 -17.13 -10.46
CA THR A 137 -14.50 -17.85 -10.17
C THR A 137 -14.61 -18.22 -8.69
N SER A 138 -13.50 -18.65 -8.08
CA SER A 138 -13.47 -18.98 -6.65
C SER A 138 -13.68 -17.76 -5.77
N LEU A 139 -13.13 -16.60 -6.12
CA LEU A 139 -13.35 -15.35 -5.39
C LEU A 139 -14.80 -14.85 -5.49
N LEU A 140 -15.51 -15.10 -6.61
CA LEU A 140 -16.92 -14.76 -6.75
C LEU A 140 -17.85 -15.51 -5.79
N GLU A 141 -17.39 -16.62 -5.18
CA GLU A 141 -18.13 -17.29 -4.11
C GLU A 141 -18.19 -16.46 -2.81
N PHE A 142 -17.24 -15.53 -2.62
CA PHE A 142 -17.11 -14.70 -1.43
C PHE A 142 -17.45 -13.23 -1.70
N TRP A 143 -17.15 -12.74 -2.91
CA TRP A 143 -17.17 -11.31 -3.25
C TRP A 143 -17.98 -11.01 -4.51
N THR A 144 -18.44 -9.80 -4.59
CA THR A 144 -19.07 -9.24 -5.77
C THR A 144 -18.01 -8.85 -6.83
N GLU A 145 -18.43 -8.72 -8.09
CA GLU A 145 -17.56 -8.19 -9.16
C GLU A 145 -16.97 -6.81 -8.80
N GLN A 146 -17.73 -5.96 -8.10
CA GLN A 146 -17.25 -4.66 -7.65
C GLN A 146 -16.07 -4.79 -6.68
N GLN A 147 -16.14 -5.73 -5.74
CA GLN A 147 -15.04 -6.01 -4.82
C GLN A 147 -13.82 -6.58 -5.55
N LEU A 148 -14.02 -7.43 -6.54
CA LEU A 148 -12.93 -7.94 -7.37
C LEU A 148 -12.28 -6.83 -8.21
N MET A 149 -13.05 -5.87 -8.71
CA MET A 149 -12.49 -4.67 -9.34
C MET A 149 -11.62 -3.89 -8.35
N ASP A 150 -12.11 -3.67 -7.14
CA ASP A 150 -11.35 -2.97 -6.10
C ASP A 150 -10.05 -3.71 -5.74
N LEU A 151 -10.04 -5.06 -5.73
CA LEU A 151 -8.83 -5.86 -5.52
C LEU A 151 -7.79 -5.59 -6.62
N VAL A 152 -8.20 -5.66 -7.89
CA VAL A 152 -7.31 -5.41 -9.03
C VAL A 152 -6.72 -4.00 -8.97
N PHE A 153 -7.55 -3.01 -8.66
CA PHE A 153 -7.11 -1.62 -8.55
C PHE A 153 -6.23 -1.37 -7.32
N ALA A 154 -6.48 -2.06 -6.20
CA ALA A 154 -5.61 -1.97 -5.03
C ALA A 154 -4.21 -2.53 -5.32
N VAL A 155 -4.11 -3.74 -5.88
CA VAL A 155 -2.83 -4.34 -6.25
C VAL A 155 -2.09 -3.50 -7.29
N GLY A 156 -2.79 -2.98 -8.29
CA GLY A 156 -2.22 -2.08 -9.30
C GLY A 156 -1.70 -0.77 -8.72
N GLN A 157 -2.48 -0.14 -7.85
CA GLN A 157 -2.11 1.10 -7.15
C GLN A 157 -0.84 0.91 -6.32
N TYR A 158 -0.76 -0.15 -5.52
CA TYR A 158 0.38 -0.37 -4.64
C TYR A 158 1.62 -0.92 -5.37
N THR A 159 1.43 -1.51 -6.54
CA THR A 159 2.54 -1.74 -7.50
C THR A 159 3.12 -0.40 -7.99
N LEU A 160 2.26 0.55 -8.39
CA LEU A 160 2.66 1.89 -8.80
C LEU A 160 3.37 2.64 -7.66
N VAL A 161 2.81 2.61 -6.47
CA VAL A 161 3.39 3.25 -5.27
C VAL A 161 4.77 2.66 -4.98
N SER A 162 4.93 1.34 -4.99
CA SER A 162 6.22 0.67 -4.81
C SER A 162 7.25 1.10 -5.85
N MET A 163 6.86 1.24 -7.12
CA MET A 163 7.75 1.75 -8.17
C MET A 163 8.20 3.19 -7.88
N ALA A 164 7.28 4.05 -7.46
CA ALA A 164 7.57 5.45 -7.13
C ALA A 164 8.52 5.53 -5.93
N LEU A 165 8.18 4.89 -4.82
CA LEU A 165 8.95 4.88 -3.58
C LEU A 165 10.40 4.44 -3.82
N LYS A 166 10.58 3.32 -4.51
CA LYS A 166 11.91 2.75 -4.80
C LYS A 166 12.68 3.58 -5.82
N THR A 167 12.01 4.07 -6.87
CA THR A 167 12.68 4.85 -7.93
C THR A 167 13.13 6.20 -7.41
N PHE A 168 12.31 6.88 -6.63
CA PHE A 168 12.63 8.20 -6.07
C PHE A 168 13.56 8.09 -4.85
N GLY A 169 13.64 6.92 -4.23
CA GLY A 169 14.40 6.69 -3.02
C GLY A 169 13.76 7.38 -1.82
N VAL A 170 12.42 7.32 -1.70
CA VAL A 170 11.70 7.96 -0.59
C VAL A 170 12.17 7.36 0.73
N PRO A 171 12.71 8.17 1.67
CA PRO A 171 13.19 7.68 2.95
C PRO A 171 12.01 7.24 3.84
N LEU A 172 12.24 6.27 4.69
CA LEU A 172 11.27 5.91 5.73
C LEU A 172 10.96 7.12 6.61
N ASP A 173 9.73 7.23 7.06
CA ASP A 173 9.36 8.20 8.08
C ASP A 173 10.02 7.83 9.43
N ASP A 174 10.38 8.84 10.24
CA ASP A 174 11.15 8.63 11.46
C ASP A 174 10.49 7.64 12.43
N PHE A 175 9.16 7.65 12.54
CA PHE A 175 8.45 6.71 13.41
C PHE A 175 8.52 5.26 12.92
N LEU A 176 8.71 5.01 11.62
CA LEU A 176 8.88 3.67 11.06
C LEU A 176 10.27 3.11 11.33
N THR A 177 11.30 3.96 11.35
CA THR A 177 12.67 3.53 11.65
C THR A 177 12.79 2.99 13.07
N CYS A 178 12.10 3.58 14.03
CA CYS A 178 12.06 3.08 15.42
C CYS A 178 11.48 1.66 15.50
N LEU A 179 10.49 1.32 14.70
CA LEU A 179 9.85 0.00 14.72
C LEU A 179 10.74 -1.11 14.13
N LEU A 180 11.61 -0.79 13.16
CA LEU A 180 12.56 -1.75 12.58
C LEU A 180 13.68 -2.16 13.57
N TYR A 181 14.00 -1.29 14.52
CA TYR A 181 15.05 -1.53 15.53
C TYR A 181 14.52 -2.10 16.86
N THR A 182 13.21 -2.17 17.05
CA THR A 182 12.57 -2.62 18.31
C THR A 182 11.91 -4.00 18.20
N SER A 183 11.94 -4.64 17.03
CA SER A 183 11.50 -6.04 16.91
C SER A 183 12.63 -6.96 17.36
N PRO A 184 12.35 -7.86 18.31
CA PRO A 184 13.33 -8.82 18.83
C PRO A 184 13.81 -9.80 17.78
#